data_2167b5d0ec4dde8bc42dd3d31f8c4bf7
#
_entry.id   2167b5d0ec4dde8bc42dd3d31f8c4bf7
#
_cell.length_a   1.000
_cell.length_b   1.000
_cell.length_c   1.000
_cell.angle_alpha   90.00
_cell.angle_beta   90.00
_cell.angle_gamma   90.00
#
_symmetry.space_group_name_H-M   'P 1'
#
loop_
_entity.id
_entity.type
_entity.pdbx_description
1 polymer ?
#
loop_
_entity_poly.entity_id
_entity_poly.type
_entity_poly.pdbx_seq_one_letter_code
_entity_poly.pdbx_strand_id
1 'polypeptide(L)'
;MRLNNEHGKGWKYNMADITFEIVEELGVLSTSAKGWTKELNLVSWNGRPPKYDIREWSPEHEKMGKGLTFSEEEMAALAKILK
;
A
#
# COMPACT_ATOMS: atom_id res chain seq x y z
N MET A 1 5.81 10.76 -6.00
CA MET A 1 5.84 10.29 -6.07
C MET A 1 5.88 10.15 -6.33
N ARG A 2 5.92 10.27 -6.24
CA ARG A 2 6.07 9.85 -6.54
C ARG A 2 6.31 9.64 -6.39
N LEU A 3 6.92 9.68 -6.26
CA LEU A 3 7.25 9.25 -6.25
C LEU A 3 7.51 9.42 -6.68
N ASN A 4 7.89 9.73 -6.84
CA ASN A 4 8.13 9.56 -7.33
C ASN A 4 8.34 9.71 -7.67
N ASN A 5 8.89 10.12 -7.76
CA ASN A 5 9.24 9.85 -8.14
C ASN A 5 9.59 10.14 -8.32
N GLU A 6 10.06 10.40 -8.23
CA GLU A 6 10.50 10.23 -8.36
C GLU A 6 10.52 10.12 -8.24
N HIS A 7 10.72 10.27 -8.10
CA HIS A 7 10.73 9.70 -7.96
C HIS A 7 10.66 9.34 -7.74
N GLY A 8 10.63 9.70 -7.77
CA GLY A 8 10.77 8.96 -7.45
C GLY A 8 10.88 8.68 -7.10
N LYS A 9 11.06 8.47 -6.92
CA LYS A 9 11.28 7.91 -6.58
C LYS A 9 11.11 7.04 -6.76
N GLY A 10 11.00 6.61 -6.94
CA GLY A 10 11.08 5.69 -6.98
C GLY A 10 11.12 5.06 -6.82
N TRP A 11 11.63 4.65 -6.57
CA TRP A 11 11.89 4.13 -6.30
C TRP A 11 12.07 3.28 -6.26
N LYS A 12 12.35 3.10 -5.99
CA LYS A 12 12.62 2.39 -5.83
C LYS A 12 12.63 1.53 -5.60
N TYR A 13 12.90 0.87 -5.32
CA TYR A 13 13.09 0.13 -5.07
C TYR A 13 13.28 -0.86 -5.17
N ASN A 14 13.59 -1.35 -5.02
CA ASN A 14 13.90 -2.19 -5.01
C ASN A 14 13.54 -3.32 -5.23
N MET A 15 12.90 -3.70 -5.03
CA MET A 15 12.48 -4.83 -5.35
C MET A 15 12.41 -4.93 -6.74
N ALA A 16 13.44 -4.67 -7.26
CA ALA A 16 13.70 -4.85 -8.58
C ALA A 16 12.54 -4.50 -9.36
N ASP A 17 11.86 -4.96 -10.00
CA ASP A 17 10.97 -4.54 -11.04
C ASP A 17 9.57 -4.20 -10.58
N ILE A 18 9.36 -4.06 -9.29
CA ILE A 18 8.04 -3.71 -8.80
C ILE A 18 7.89 -2.20 -8.73
N THR A 19 6.87 -1.70 -9.40
CA THR A 19 6.47 -0.30 -9.25
C THR A 19 5.09 -0.27 -8.64
N PHE A 20 4.77 0.82 -7.99
CA PHE A 20 3.46 0.96 -7.36
C PHE A 20 3.07 2.41 -7.28
N GLU A 21 1.77 2.61 -7.13
CA GLU A 21 1.24 3.94 -6.88
C GLU A 21 0.10 3.80 -5.88
N ILE A 22 0.15 4.57 -4.79
CA ILE A 22 -0.97 4.61 -3.85
C ILE A 22 -1.99 5.55 -4.46
N VAL A 23 -3.06 4.96 -4.97
CA VAL A 23 -4.08 5.72 -5.66
C VAL A 23 -4.96 6.48 -4.69
N GLU A 24 -5.24 5.85 -3.55
CA GLU A 24 -6.08 6.47 -2.55
C GLU A 24 -5.71 5.91 -1.18
N GLU A 25 -5.48 6.80 -0.22
CA GLU A 25 -5.21 6.39 1.15
C GLU A 25 -6.55 6.31 1.87
N LEU A 26 -6.89 5.12 2.34
CA LEU A 26 -8.19 4.90 2.95
C LEU A 26 -8.16 5.03 4.46
N GLY A 27 -7.10 4.56 5.10
CA GLY A 27 -7.02 4.71 6.53
C GLY A 27 -5.82 4.04 7.14
N VAL A 28 -5.45 4.50 8.33
CA VAL A 28 -4.35 3.93 9.10
C VAL A 28 -4.94 3.05 10.18
N LEU A 29 -4.48 1.81 10.26
CA LEU A 29 -4.95 0.87 11.26
C LEU A 29 -4.16 0.96 12.55
N SER A 30 -2.87 1.21 12.45
CA SER A 30 -2.03 1.31 13.64
C SER A 30 -0.72 2.00 13.29
N THR A 31 -0.06 2.50 14.30
CA THR A 31 1.26 3.12 14.14
C THR A 31 2.19 2.51 15.16
N SER A 32 3.36 2.04 14.69
CA SER A 32 4.33 1.42 15.58
C SER A 32 5.18 2.50 16.26
N ALA A 33 5.96 2.06 17.25
CA ALA A 33 6.83 2.97 17.98
C ALA A 33 7.87 3.61 17.07
N LYS A 34 8.23 2.93 15.98
CA LYS A 34 9.21 3.45 15.03
C LYS A 34 8.62 4.36 13.98
N GLY A 35 7.32 4.58 14.04
CA GLY A 35 6.66 5.45 13.07
C GLY A 35 6.17 4.75 11.84
N TRP A 36 6.28 3.43 11.77
CA TRP A 36 5.69 2.68 10.66
C TRP A 36 4.19 2.57 10.88
N THR A 37 3.44 2.62 9.81
CA THR A 37 1.98 2.54 9.87
C THR A 37 1.51 1.30 9.15
N LYS A 38 0.46 0.69 9.68
CA LYS A 38 -0.25 -0.35 8.95
C LYS A 38 -1.48 0.32 8.35
N GLU A 39 -1.60 0.25 7.03
CA GLU A 39 -2.59 1.07 6.32
C GLU A 39 -3.41 0.25 5.36
N LEU A 40 -4.63 0.71 5.17
CA LEU A 40 -5.50 0.21 4.10
C LEU A 40 -5.49 1.27 3.00
N ASN A 41 -5.10 0.88 1.82
CA ASN A 41 -5.00 1.79 0.68
C ASN A 41 -5.51 1.11 -0.58
N LEU A 42 -5.79 1.92 -1.60
CA LEU A 42 -5.94 1.42 -2.95
C LEU A 42 -4.61 1.60 -3.65
N VAL A 43 -4.02 0.52 -4.13
CA VAL A 43 -2.69 0.55 -4.70
C VAL A 43 -2.71 -0.04 -6.10
N SER A 44 -2.08 0.67 -7.03
CA SER A 44 -1.89 0.18 -8.38
C SER A 44 -0.50 -0.42 -8.46
N TRP A 45 -0.43 -1.72 -8.73
CA TRP A 45 0.84 -2.44 -8.83
C TRP A 45 1.22 -2.58 -10.31
N ASN A 46 2.41 -2.09 -10.66
CA ASN A 46 2.95 -2.24 -12.00
C ASN A 46 1.99 -1.74 -13.08
N GLY A 47 1.28 -0.64 -12.78
CA GLY A 47 0.38 -0.03 -13.75
C GLY A 47 -0.94 -0.75 -13.93
N ARG A 48 -1.24 -1.74 -13.11
CA ARG A 48 -2.49 -2.47 -13.21
C ARG A 48 -3.60 -1.75 -12.47
N PRO A 49 -4.85 -2.14 -12.71
CA PRO A 49 -5.96 -1.51 -11.98
C PRO A 49 -5.75 -1.61 -10.48
N PRO A 50 -6.16 -0.60 -9.73
CA PRO A 50 -5.90 -0.59 -8.29
C PRO A 50 -6.62 -1.70 -7.57
N LYS A 51 -6.00 -2.17 -6.48
CA LYS A 51 -6.57 -3.16 -5.59
C LYS A 51 -6.45 -2.68 -4.17
N TYR A 52 -7.29 -3.20 -3.30
CA TYR A 52 -7.15 -2.92 -1.88
C TYR A 52 -5.90 -3.59 -1.36
N ASP A 53 -5.23 -2.91 -0.45
CA ASP A 53 -3.97 -3.42 0.09
C ASP A 53 -3.86 -3.02 1.55
N ILE A 54 -3.54 -3.99 2.41
CA ILE A 54 -3.26 -3.74 3.81
C ILE A 54 -1.82 -4.13 4.03
N ARG A 55 -1.01 -3.14 4.40
CA ARG A 55 0.41 -3.41 4.60
C ARG A 55 1.05 -2.34 5.46
N GLU A 56 2.25 -2.65 5.90
CA GLU A 56 3.03 -1.70 6.69
C GLU A 56 3.84 -0.80 5.78
N TRP A 57 3.94 0.47 6.18
CA TRP A 57 4.69 1.47 5.44
C TRP A 57 5.62 2.21 6.40
N SER A 58 6.83 2.48 5.92
CA SER A 58 7.75 3.32 6.69
C SER A 58 7.26 4.76 6.68
N PRO A 59 7.84 5.62 7.54
CA PRO A 59 7.50 7.03 7.48
C PRO A 59 7.66 7.55 6.06
N GLU A 60 6.68 8.35 5.63
CA GLU A 60 6.65 8.95 4.31
C GLU A 60 6.58 7.93 3.17
N HIS A 61 6.22 6.69 3.49
CA HIS A 61 6.00 5.64 2.49
C HIS A 61 7.22 5.34 1.63
N GLU A 62 8.42 5.52 2.20
CA GLU A 62 9.63 5.25 1.45
C GLU A 62 9.88 3.76 1.26
N LYS A 63 9.47 2.96 2.23
CA LYS A 63 9.63 1.52 2.18
C LYS A 63 8.33 0.87 2.54
N MET A 64 8.12 -0.33 1.99
CA MET A 64 6.93 -1.08 2.35
C MET A 64 7.34 -2.36 3.06
N GLY A 65 6.51 -2.78 4.00
CA GLY A 65 6.71 -4.02 4.71
C GLY A 65 5.75 -5.08 4.22
N LYS A 66 5.46 -6.00 5.11
CA LYS A 66 4.59 -7.11 4.79
C LYS A 66 3.15 -6.66 4.63
N GLY A 67 2.43 -7.33 3.76
CA GLY A 67 1.04 -7.00 3.57
C GLY A 67 0.35 -7.96 2.65
N LEU A 68 -0.93 -7.69 2.44
CA LEU A 68 -1.79 -8.51 1.59
C LEU A 68 -2.55 -7.61 0.65
N THR A 69 -2.72 -8.09 -0.57
CA THR A 69 -3.50 -7.41 -1.58
C THR A 69 -4.80 -8.18 -1.77
N PHE A 70 -5.91 -7.46 -1.89
CA PHE A 70 -7.24 -8.05 -1.93
C PHE A 70 -7.97 -7.66 -3.19
N SER A 71 -8.73 -8.61 -3.73
CA SER A 71 -9.70 -8.29 -4.78
C SER A 71 -10.90 -7.60 -4.14
N GLU A 72 -11.75 -7.01 -5.00
CA GLU A 72 -12.99 -6.42 -4.48
C GLU A 72 -13.86 -7.45 -3.79
N GLU A 73 -13.89 -8.66 -4.34
CA GLU A 73 -14.70 -9.72 -3.75
C GLU A 73 -14.20 -10.12 -2.38
N GLU A 74 -12.87 -10.20 -2.25
CA GLU A 74 -12.29 -10.54 -0.96
C GLU A 74 -12.56 -9.44 0.06
N MET A 75 -12.49 -8.20 -0.36
CA MET A 75 -12.75 -7.10 0.53
C MET A 75 -14.21 -7.07 0.97
N ALA A 76 -15.12 -7.38 0.05
CA ALA A 76 -16.54 -7.45 0.40
C ALA A 76 -16.78 -8.56 1.42
N ALA A 77 -16.12 -9.70 1.24
CA ALA A 77 -16.25 -10.80 2.19
C ALA A 77 -15.72 -10.40 3.56
N LEU A 78 -14.59 -9.70 3.59
CA LEU A 78 -14.02 -9.24 4.84
C LEU A 78 -14.98 -8.30 5.57
N ALA A 79 -15.58 -7.37 4.83
CA ALA A 79 -16.51 -6.43 5.42
C ALA A 79 -17.70 -7.14 6.03
N LYS A 80 -18.18 -8.20 5.38
CA LYS A 80 -19.28 -8.99 5.93
C LYS A 80 -18.90 -9.66 7.24
N ILE A 81 -17.70 -10.22 7.28
CA ILE A 81 -17.24 -10.90 8.49
C ILE A 81 -17.14 -9.93 9.67
N LEU A 82 -16.75 -8.70 9.38
CA LEU A 82 -16.53 -7.71 10.43
C LEU A 82 -17.79 -7.05 10.96
N LYS A 83 -18.90 -7.26 10.30
CA LYS A 83 -20.14 -6.64 10.75
C LYS A 83 -20.77 -7.33 11.92
#